data_7a5a0af8c6c49c11aa59f6ee06e99021
#
_entry.id   7a5a0af8c6c49c11aa59f6ee06e99021
#
_cell.length_a   1.000
_cell.length_b   1.000
_cell.length_c   1.000
_cell.angle_alpha   90.00
_cell.angle_beta   90.00
_cell.angle_gamma   90.00
#
_symmetry.space_group_name_H-M   'P 1'
#
loop_
_entity.id
_entity.type
_entity.pdbx_description
1 polymer ?
#
loop_
_entity_poly.entity_id
_entity_poly.type
_entity_poly.pdbx_seq_one_letter_code
_entity_poly.pdbx_strand_id
1 'polypeptide(L)'
;MHKIVLLRHGESLWNQQKLFTGWTDVDLTEFGREQAREAGQKLKAAGLVFDLGFTSYLKRTKLTMELTLQAMGVDIPWRADWRLNERHYGNLQGLNKEQTAEQFGAEQVQLWRRSYDVRPPEISEDNQYNQKNDPKYQGIVVPSAESLADVVVRVVPFWQEVIEPLLRNNQRIIIVASGNSLRALIKYLDQMTPKEIIELEIPTGQPLIYELDDQLQPIKHYYL
;
A
#
# COMPACT_ATOMS: atom_id res chain seq x y z
N MET A 1 2.87 -5.59 24.74
CA MET A 1 3.72 -5.23 23.57
C MET A 1 3.21 -5.99 22.35
N HIS A 2 2.94 -5.29 21.25
CA HIS A 2 2.36 -5.86 20.04
C HIS A 2 3.34 -5.75 18.86
N LYS A 3 3.20 -6.64 17.87
CA LYS A 3 3.96 -6.56 16.62
C LYS A 3 3.01 -6.60 15.45
N ILE A 4 3.30 -5.78 14.44
CA ILE A 4 2.62 -5.82 13.16
C ILE A 4 3.66 -5.77 12.03
N VAL A 5 3.39 -6.49 10.96
CA VAL A 5 4.22 -6.48 9.76
C VAL A 5 3.52 -5.70 8.66
N LEU A 6 4.22 -4.76 8.07
CA LEU A 6 3.82 -4.02 6.88
C LEU A 6 4.67 -4.49 5.71
N LEU A 7 4.06 -4.86 4.61
CA LEU A 7 4.75 -5.33 3.41
C LEU A 7 4.21 -4.62 2.17
N ARG A 8 5.06 -3.88 1.48
CA ARG A 8 4.70 -3.35 0.17
C ARG A 8 4.72 -4.48 -0.85
N HIS A 9 3.70 -4.54 -1.71
CA HIS A 9 3.65 -5.52 -2.79
C HIS A 9 4.95 -5.55 -3.60
N GLY A 10 5.27 -6.72 -4.17
CA GLY A 10 6.38 -6.91 -5.10
C GLY A 10 6.28 -6.01 -6.33
N GLU A 11 7.35 -5.90 -7.11
CA GLU A 11 7.37 -5.10 -8.33
C GLU A 11 6.23 -5.52 -9.27
N SER A 12 5.43 -4.54 -9.72
CA SER A 12 4.39 -4.76 -10.72
C SER A 12 4.89 -4.44 -12.13
N LEU A 13 4.18 -4.95 -13.15
CA LEU A 13 4.48 -4.64 -14.55
C LEU A 13 4.58 -3.13 -14.81
N TRP A 14 3.71 -2.34 -14.19
CA TRP A 14 3.73 -0.89 -14.37
C TRP A 14 4.77 -0.18 -13.49
N ASN A 15 5.26 -0.81 -12.41
CA ASN A 15 6.45 -0.30 -11.75
C ASN A 15 7.68 -0.42 -12.65
N GLN A 16 7.87 -1.58 -13.28
CA GLN A 16 8.95 -1.84 -14.23
C GLN A 16 8.89 -0.88 -15.44
N GLN A 17 7.70 -0.64 -15.98
CA GLN A 17 7.47 0.28 -17.11
C GLN A 17 7.45 1.76 -16.70
N LYS A 18 7.61 2.07 -15.42
CA LYS A 18 7.56 3.45 -14.86
C LYS A 18 6.23 4.16 -15.10
N LEU A 19 5.10 3.43 -15.16
CA LEU A 19 3.78 4.02 -15.34
C LEU A 19 3.14 4.41 -14.01
N PHE A 20 2.22 5.38 -14.04
CA PHE A 20 1.33 5.69 -12.92
C PHE A 20 0.28 4.59 -12.80
N THR A 21 0.27 3.85 -11.70
CA THR A 21 -0.60 2.67 -11.55
C THR A 21 -1.94 3.00 -10.89
N GLY A 22 -1.92 3.63 -9.72
CA GLY A 22 -3.15 3.93 -8.97
C GLY A 22 -4.00 2.69 -8.69
N TRP A 23 -5.29 2.79 -8.99
CA TRP A 23 -6.27 1.71 -8.79
C TRP A 23 -6.36 0.75 -9.98
N THR A 24 -5.62 0.99 -11.05
CA THR A 24 -5.53 0.04 -12.17
C THR A 24 -4.99 -1.31 -11.69
N ASP A 25 -5.67 -2.38 -12.07
CA ASP A 25 -5.40 -3.73 -11.55
C ASP A 25 -4.34 -4.44 -12.41
N VAL A 26 -3.09 -4.24 -12.04
CA VAL A 26 -1.88 -4.75 -12.76
C VAL A 26 -1.27 -5.91 -11.99
N ASP A 27 -0.72 -6.86 -12.73
CA ASP A 27 -0.01 -8.02 -12.18
C ASP A 27 1.41 -7.69 -11.68
N LEU A 28 2.00 -8.61 -10.93
CA LEU A 28 3.43 -8.58 -10.57
C LEU A 28 4.29 -9.00 -11.77
N THR A 29 5.53 -8.49 -11.81
CA THR A 29 6.59 -9.09 -12.63
C THR A 29 7.05 -10.42 -12.00
N GLU A 30 7.81 -11.24 -12.73
CA GLU A 30 8.41 -12.43 -12.11
C GLU A 30 9.37 -12.06 -10.97
N PHE A 31 10.12 -10.96 -11.14
CA PHE A 31 10.93 -10.40 -10.05
C PHE A 31 10.09 -10.01 -8.83
N GLY A 32 8.92 -9.37 -9.05
CA GLY A 32 8.01 -9.03 -7.96
C GLY A 32 7.41 -10.26 -7.25
N ARG A 33 7.19 -11.35 -7.98
CA ARG A 33 6.77 -12.64 -7.41
C ARG A 33 7.88 -13.23 -6.54
N GLU A 34 9.13 -13.15 -6.99
CA GLU A 34 10.27 -13.62 -6.21
C GLU A 34 10.48 -12.78 -4.95
N GLN A 35 10.37 -11.45 -5.05
CA GLN A 35 10.37 -10.56 -3.87
C GLN A 35 9.33 -10.98 -2.82
N ALA A 36 8.13 -11.39 -3.25
CA ALA A 36 7.09 -11.86 -2.33
C ALA A 36 7.46 -13.18 -1.64
N ARG A 37 8.09 -14.12 -2.38
CA ARG A 37 8.59 -15.39 -1.81
C ARG A 37 9.72 -15.15 -0.82
N GLU A 38 10.69 -14.31 -1.19
CA GLU A 38 11.81 -13.92 -0.31
C GLU A 38 11.32 -13.26 0.97
N ALA A 39 10.30 -12.37 0.88
CA ALA A 39 9.67 -11.78 2.05
C ALA A 39 9.12 -12.86 3.00
N GLY A 40 8.43 -13.87 2.45
CA GLY A 40 7.93 -15.00 3.23
C GLY A 40 9.04 -15.82 3.89
N GLN A 41 10.13 -16.08 3.18
CA GLN A 41 11.30 -16.78 3.74
C GLN A 41 11.95 -16.01 4.89
N LYS A 42 12.12 -14.69 4.75
CA LYS A 42 12.65 -13.81 5.81
C LYS A 42 11.74 -13.80 7.04
N LEU A 43 10.42 -13.66 6.86
CA LEU A 43 9.45 -13.70 7.94
C LEU A 43 9.47 -15.04 8.69
N LYS A 44 9.58 -16.15 7.96
CA LYS A 44 9.72 -17.50 8.53
C LYS A 44 11.02 -17.65 9.31
N ALA A 45 12.15 -17.23 8.74
CA ALA A 45 13.45 -17.29 9.39
C ALA A 45 13.52 -16.45 10.67
N ALA A 46 12.80 -15.30 10.68
CA ALA A 46 12.65 -14.46 11.88
C ALA A 46 11.67 -15.04 12.93
N GLY A 47 11.09 -16.22 12.70
CA GLY A 47 10.15 -16.87 13.61
C GLY A 47 8.81 -16.13 13.78
N LEU A 48 8.46 -15.27 12.82
CA LEU A 48 7.21 -14.52 12.87
C LEU A 48 6.03 -15.42 12.50
N VAL A 49 4.95 -15.27 13.22
CA VAL A 49 3.70 -15.99 13.02
C VAL A 49 2.54 -15.00 13.01
N PHE A 50 1.50 -15.31 12.24
CA PHE A 50 0.35 -14.45 12.06
C PHE A 50 -0.95 -15.21 12.31
N ASP A 51 -1.96 -14.51 12.80
CA ASP A 51 -3.31 -15.02 12.97
C ASP A 51 -4.25 -14.54 11.87
N LEU A 52 -3.96 -13.36 11.31
CA LEU A 52 -4.79 -12.71 10.30
C LEU A 52 -3.96 -11.81 9.39
N GLY A 53 -4.30 -11.82 8.09
CA GLY A 53 -3.73 -10.93 7.09
C GLY A 53 -4.75 -9.92 6.57
N PHE A 54 -4.25 -8.74 6.17
CA PHE A 54 -5.04 -7.74 5.45
C PHE A 54 -4.33 -7.30 4.17
N THR A 55 -5.12 -7.09 3.12
CA THR A 55 -4.59 -6.61 1.85
C THR A 55 -5.57 -5.66 1.17
N SER A 56 -5.19 -5.06 0.04
CA SER A 56 -6.08 -4.22 -0.76
C SER A 56 -6.91 -5.06 -1.76
N TYR A 57 -7.80 -4.40 -2.48
CA TYR A 57 -8.54 -5.05 -3.57
C TYR A 57 -7.69 -5.34 -4.82
N LEU A 58 -6.48 -4.79 -4.89
CA LEU A 58 -5.62 -4.86 -6.06
C LEU A 58 -4.90 -6.21 -6.18
N LYS A 59 -4.87 -6.77 -7.38
CA LYS A 59 -4.29 -8.08 -7.69
C LYS A 59 -2.84 -8.22 -7.19
N ARG A 60 -2.00 -7.21 -7.42
CA ARG A 60 -0.59 -7.21 -7.00
C ARG A 60 -0.38 -7.39 -5.49
N THR A 61 -1.27 -6.81 -4.66
CA THR A 61 -1.17 -6.95 -3.20
C THR A 61 -1.70 -8.30 -2.73
N LYS A 62 -2.78 -8.81 -3.32
CA LYS A 62 -3.34 -10.15 -3.03
C LYS A 62 -2.32 -11.22 -3.38
N LEU A 63 -1.76 -11.15 -4.58
CA LEU A 63 -0.76 -12.13 -5.03
C LEU A 63 0.51 -12.08 -4.19
N THR A 64 0.95 -10.88 -3.75
CA THR A 64 2.07 -10.77 -2.80
C THR A 64 1.72 -11.44 -1.47
N MET A 65 0.53 -11.24 -0.92
CA MET A 65 0.07 -11.93 0.30
C MET A 65 0.12 -13.45 0.13
N GLU A 66 -0.48 -13.97 -0.93
CA GLU A 66 -0.54 -15.41 -1.22
C GLU A 66 0.85 -16.04 -1.33
N LEU A 67 1.75 -15.44 -2.13
CA LEU A 67 3.11 -15.94 -2.30
C LEU A 67 3.95 -15.85 -1.02
N THR A 68 3.76 -14.78 -0.24
CA THR A 68 4.43 -14.61 1.06
C THR A 68 4.01 -15.70 2.04
N LEU A 69 2.70 -15.94 2.21
CA LEU A 69 2.18 -16.97 3.12
C LEU A 69 2.57 -18.38 2.65
N GLN A 70 2.52 -18.64 1.34
CA GLN A 70 2.98 -19.90 0.76
C GLN A 70 4.46 -20.16 1.07
N ALA A 71 5.34 -19.17 0.90
CA ALA A 71 6.76 -19.30 1.20
C ALA A 71 7.04 -19.46 2.69
N MET A 72 6.23 -18.89 3.57
CA MET A 72 6.25 -19.18 5.01
C MET A 72 5.83 -20.62 5.33
N GLY A 73 5.05 -21.27 4.47
CA GLY A 73 4.45 -22.57 4.70
C GLY A 73 3.28 -22.52 5.68
N VAL A 74 2.54 -21.42 5.69
CA VAL A 74 1.38 -21.22 6.56
C VAL A 74 0.13 -20.89 5.75
N ASP A 75 -1.02 -21.29 6.29
CA ASP A 75 -2.33 -20.93 5.77
C ASP A 75 -3.11 -20.21 6.88
N ILE A 76 -3.30 -18.92 6.69
CA ILE A 76 -4.03 -18.07 7.63
C ILE A 76 -5.17 -17.34 6.90
N PRO A 77 -6.28 -17.03 7.55
CA PRO A 77 -7.30 -16.19 6.96
C PRO A 77 -6.74 -14.79 6.64
N TRP A 78 -7.13 -14.24 5.50
CA TRP A 78 -6.85 -12.84 5.17
C TRP A 78 -8.05 -12.19 4.48
N ARG A 79 -8.13 -10.87 4.61
CA ARG A 79 -9.23 -10.07 4.09
C ARG A 79 -8.70 -8.92 3.23
N ALA A 80 -9.43 -8.61 2.18
CA ALA A 80 -9.16 -7.42 1.38
C ALA A 80 -10.05 -6.26 1.84
N ASP A 81 -9.47 -5.07 1.92
CA ASP A 81 -10.21 -3.82 2.20
C ASP A 81 -9.75 -2.74 1.21
N TRP A 82 -10.72 -2.08 0.56
CA TRP A 82 -10.42 -1.04 -0.43
C TRP A 82 -9.67 0.16 0.17
N ARG A 83 -9.81 0.42 1.46
CA ARG A 83 -9.09 1.48 2.16
C ARG A 83 -7.57 1.28 2.14
N LEU A 84 -7.09 0.07 1.81
CA LEU A 84 -5.68 -0.25 1.59
C LEU A 84 -5.25 -0.15 0.11
N ASN A 85 -6.15 0.22 -0.83
CA ASN A 85 -5.79 0.45 -2.21
C ASN A 85 -4.71 1.54 -2.34
N GLU A 86 -3.95 1.52 -3.43
CA GLU A 86 -3.00 2.57 -3.78
C GLU A 86 -3.72 3.93 -3.89
N ARG A 87 -2.99 5.02 -3.79
CA ARG A 87 -3.48 6.35 -4.11
C ARG A 87 -4.01 6.39 -5.54
N HIS A 88 -5.19 6.95 -5.75
CA HIS A 88 -5.77 7.10 -7.08
C HIS A 88 -5.08 8.24 -7.82
N TYR A 89 -4.38 7.91 -8.89
CA TYR A 89 -3.60 8.91 -9.66
C TYR A 89 -4.43 9.68 -10.70
N GLY A 90 -5.76 9.55 -10.68
CA GLY A 90 -6.64 10.27 -11.58
C GLY A 90 -6.30 10.00 -13.04
N ASN A 91 -6.27 11.07 -13.83
CA ASN A 91 -6.01 10.98 -15.28
C ASN A 91 -4.55 10.66 -15.63
N LEU A 92 -3.66 10.57 -14.64
CA LEU A 92 -2.29 10.12 -14.86
C LEU A 92 -2.18 8.60 -14.96
N GLN A 93 -3.19 7.81 -14.53
CA GLN A 93 -3.14 6.35 -14.62
C GLN A 93 -2.86 5.88 -16.06
N GLY A 94 -1.87 5.00 -16.21
CA GLY A 94 -1.38 4.49 -17.49
C GLY A 94 -0.33 5.36 -18.19
N LEU A 95 -0.12 6.60 -17.76
CA LEU A 95 0.90 7.46 -18.35
C LEU A 95 2.30 7.10 -17.82
N ASN A 96 3.30 7.23 -18.71
CA ASN A 96 4.70 7.06 -18.32
C ASN A 96 5.19 8.31 -17.57
N LYS A 97 5.87 8.10 -16.42
CA LYS A 97 6.29 9.18 -15.53
C LYS A 97 7.29 10.16 -16.16
N GLU A 98 8.20 9.66 -17.00
CA GLU A 98 9.21 10.47 -17.67
C GLU A 98 8.56 11.31 -18.77
N GLN A 99 7.73 10.70 -19.63
CA GLN A 99 6.98 11.42 -20.67
C GLN A 99 6.00 12.44 -20.08
N THR A 100 5.38 12.11 -18.95
CA THR A 100 4.51 13.06 -18.23
C THR A 100 5.32 14.25 -17.71
N ALA A 101 6.56 14.03 -17.24
CA ALA A 101 7.44 15.10 -16.79
C ALA A 101 7.92 15.98 -17.95
N GLU A 102 8.12 15.43 -19.14
CA GLU A 102 8.41 16.19 -20.35
C GLU A 102 7.23 17.08 -20.76
N GLN A 103 6.00 16.57 -20.62
CA GLN A 103 4.78 17.27 -21.02
C GLN A 103 4.33 18.37 -20.03
N PHE A 104 4.38 18.08 -18.72
CA PHE A 104 3.82 18.95 -17.68
C PHE A 104 4.89 19.64 -16.82
N GLY A 105 6.17 19.34 -17.05
CA GLY A 105 7.29 19.80 -16.24
C GLY A 105 7.60 18.86 -15.08
N ALA A 106 8.90 18.64 -14.83
CA ALA A 106 9.38 17.71 -13.80
C ALA A 106 8.92 18.12 -12.39
N GLU A 107 8.91 19.42 -12.08
CA GLU A 107 8.47 19.96 -10.80
C GLU A 107 6.99 19.66 -10.53
N GLN A 108 6.11 19.90 -11.50
CA GLN A 108 4.68 19.63 -11.37
C GLN A 108 4.42 18.12 -11.18
N VAL A 109 5.12 17.26 -11.93
CA VAL A 109 4.98 15.80 -11.78
C VAL A 109 5.53 15.35 -10.43
N GLN A 110 6.59 15.96 -9.93
CA GLN A 110 7.11 15.68 -8.59
C GLN A 110 6.08 16.07 -7.52
N LEU A 111 5.40 17.20 -7.64
CA LEU A 111 4.31 17.58 -6.74
C LEU A 111 3.19 16.54 -6.75
N TRP A 112 2.69 16.10 -7.91
CA TRP A 112 1.68 15.05 -8.00
C TRP A 112 2.12 13.72 -7.42
N ARG A 113 3.41 13.39 -7.46
CA ARG A 113 3.94 12.12 -6.97
C ARG A 113 4.23 12.11 -5.48
N ARG A 114 4.69 13.21 -4.92
CA ARG A 114 5.33 13.23 -3.60
C ARG A 114 4.69 14.16 -2.58
N SER A 115 4.06 15.26 -3.01
CA SER A 115 3.43 16.19 -2.07
C SER A 115 2.39 15.50 -1.21
N TYR A 116 2.12 16.08 -0.05
CA TYR A 116 1.15 15.55 0.89
C TYR A 116 -0.29 15.81 0.42
N ASP A 117 -0.59 17.00 -0.10
CA ASP A 117 -1.93 17.54 -0.30
C ASP A 117 -2.28 17.90 -1.76
N VAL A 118 -1.31 17.84 -2.69
CA VAL A 118 -1.59 18.13 -4.10
C VAL A 118 -2.15 16.89 -4.80
N ARG A 119 -3.38 17.02 -5.32
CA ARG A 119 -4.03 15.99 -6.14
C ARG A 119 -3.54 16.03 -7.57
N PRO A 120 -3.38 14.88 -8.24
CA PRO A 120 -3.24 14.85 -9.71
C PRO A 120 -4.56 15.27 -10.39
N PRO A 121 -4.56 15.50 -11.72
CA PRO A 121 -5.79 15.78 -12.48
C PRO A 121 -6.82 14.65 -12.29
N GLU A 122 -8.07 15.03 -12.11
CA GLU A 122 -9.18 14.08 -11.95
C GLU A 122 -9.31 13.20 -13.19
N ILE A 123 -9.68 11.92 -12.97
CA ILE A 123 -9.89 10.99 -14.07
C ILE A 123 -11.15 11.37 -14.85
N SER A 124 -11.03 11.45 -16.17
CA SER A 124 -12.16 11.73 -17.03
C SER A 124 -13.09 10.50 -17.17
N GLU A 125 -14.36 10.75 -17.53
CA GLU A 125 -15.35 9.69 -17.64
C GLU A 125 -15.03 8.67 -18.76
N ASP A 126 -14.38 9.12 -19.82
CA ASP A 126 -13.97 8.33 -20.98
C ASP A 126 -12.60 7.65 -20.80
N ASN A 127 -11.90 7.89 -19.71
CA ASN A 127 -10.62 7.26 -19.47
C ASN A 127 -10.81 5.75 -19.23
N GLN A 128 -10.10 4.93 -20.02
CA GLN A 128 -10.18 3.46 -19.95
C GLN A 128 -9.81 2.87 -18.58
N TYR A 129 -9.14 3.63 -17.74
CA TYR A 129 -8.73 3.25 -16.38
C TYR A 129 -9.66 3.83 -15.30
N ASN A 130 -10.85 4.32 -15.68
CA ASN A 130 -11.82 4.82 -14.73
C ASN A 130 -12.57 3.64 -14.07
N GLN A 131 -12.42 3.48 -12.76
CA GLN A 131 -13.02 2.40 -11.99
C GLN A 131 -14.41 2.72 -11.43
N LYS A 132 -15.01 3.86 -11.77
CA LYS A 132 -16.31 4.32 -11.22
C LYS A 132 -17.42 3.27 -11.37
N ASN A 133 -17.40 2.51 -12.47
CA ASN A 133 -18.39 1.48 -12.78
C ASN A 133 -17.88 0.04 -12.62
N ASP A 134 -16.71 -0.15 -12.02
CA ASP A 134 -16.18 -1.50 -11.76
C ASP A 134 -16.99 -2.17 -10.64
N PRO A 135 -17.62 -3.34 -10.90
CA PRO A 135 -18.42 -4.07 -9.90
C PRO A 135 -17.67 -4.37 -8.60
N LYS A 136 -16.35 -4.45 -8.64
CA LYS A 136 -15.48 -4.63 -7.46
C LYS A 136 -15.67 -3.52 -6.43
N TYR A 137 -16.06 -2.32 -6.86
CA TYR A 137 -16.23 -1.14 -6.01
C TYR A 137 -17.69 -0.78 -5.78
N GLN A 138 -18.61 -1.71 -6.02
CA GLN A 138 -20.04 -1.47 -5.76
C GLN A 138 -20.28 -1.05 -4.29
N GLY A 139 -20.97 0.06 -4.08
CA GLY A 139 -21.22 0.62 -2.75
C GLY A 139 -20.04 1.44 -2.18
N ILE A 140 -18.97 1.60 -2.94
CA ILE A 140 -17.80 2.42 -2.57
C ILE A 140 -17.78 3.66 -3.47
N VAL A 141 -17.53 4.82 -2.87
CA VAL A 141 -17.26 6.04 -3.63
C VAL A 141 -15.83 5.97 -4.16
N VAL A 142 -15.71 5.65 -5.46
CA VAL A 142 -14.40 5.63 -6.13
C VAL A 142 -13.91 7.08 -6.30
N PRO A 143 -12.72 7.44 -5.78
CA PRO A 143 -12.21 8.80 -5.93
C PRO A 143 -11.84 9.11 -7.39
N SER A 144 -12.06 10.34 -7.83
CA SER A 144 -11.59 10.80 -9.15
C SER A 144 -10.08 11.07 -9.20
N ALA A 145 -9.48 11.41 -8.06
CA ALA A 145 -8.05 11.56 -7.83
C ALA A 145 -7.79 11.69 -6.32
N GLU A 146 -6.61 11.28 -5.85
CA GLU A 146 -6.22 11.40 -4.45
C GLU A 146 -4.85 12.05 -4.28
N SER A 147 -4.73 12.94 -3.29
CA SER A 147 -3.48 13.30 -2.64
C SER A 147 -3.10 12.24 -1.59
N LEU A 148 -1.93 12.35 -0.97
CA LEU A 148 -1.60 11.47 0.16
C LEU A 148 -2.49 11.78 1.39
N ALA A 149 -2.90 13.03 1.57
CA ALA A 149 -3.85 13.43 2.62
C ALA A 149 -5.19 12.70 2.48
N ASP A 150 -5.71 12.55 1.27
CA ASP A 150 -6.93 11.79 1.02
C ASP A 150 -6.76 10.29 1.37
N VAL A 151 -5.60 9.73 1.07
CA VAL A 151 -5.28 8.34 1.46
C VAL A 151 -5.25 8.19 2.98
N VAL A 152 -4.70 9.17 3.71
CA VAL A 152 -4.70 9.18 5.19
C VAL A 152 -6.15 9.16 5.72
N VAL A 153 -7.06 9.95 5.12
CA VAL A 153 -8.47 10.02 5.54
C VAL A 153 -9.18 8.66 5.47
N ARG A 154 -8.77 7.75 4.57
CA ARG A 154 -9.37 6.41 4.50
C ARG A 154 -8.58 5.31 5.22
N VAL A 155 -7.25 5.46 5.31
CA VAL A 155 -6.40 4.43 5.94
C VAL A 155 -6.43 4.53 7.47
N VAL A 156 -6.48 5.74 8.05
CA VAL A 156 -6.52 5.91 9.50
C VAL A 156 -7.79 5.33 10.12
N PRO A 157 -9.02 5.56 9.60
CA PRO A 157 -10.21 4.86 10.10
C PRO A 157 -10.11 3.33 9.97
N PHE A 158 -9.53 2.80 8.87
CA PHE A 158 -9.29 1.36 8.77
C PHE A 158 -8.39 0.84 9.91
N TRP A 159 -7.31 1.56 10.23
CA TRP A 159 -6.44 1.22 11.35
C TRP A 159 -7.22 1.22 12.67
N GLN A 160 -7.93 2.30 12.98
CA GLN A 160 -8.63 2.50 14.25
C GLN A 160 -9.80 1.54 14.45
N GLU A 161 -10.59 1.29 13.39
CA GLU A 161 -11.80 0.47 13.45
C GLU A 161 -11.54 -1.02 13.34
N VAL A 162 -10.47 -1.41 12.60
CA VAL A 162 -10.23 -2.82 12.26
C VAL A 162 -8.96 -3.35 12.92
N ILE A 163 -7.83 -2.64 12.79
CA ILE A 163 -6.53 -3.17 13.21
C ILE A 163 -6.29 -3.01 14.71
N GLU A 164 -6.55 -1.82 15.27
CA GLU A 164 -6.33 -1.59 16.70
C GLU A 164 -7.10 -2.56 17.60
N PRO A 165 -8.41 -2.83 17.39
CA PRO A 165 -9.13 -3.80 18.22
C PRO A 165 -8.54 -5.22 18.16
N LEU A 166 -8.04 -5.62 16.98
CA LEU A 166 -7.42 -6.94 16.81
C LEU A 166 -6.06 -7.03 17.53
N LEU A 167 -5.23 -5.98 17.43
CA LEU A 167 -3.96 -5.93 18.16
C LEU A 167 -4.18 -5.93 19.67
N ARG A 168 -5.17 -5.16 20.19
CA ARG A 168 -5.55 -5.18 21.62
C ARG A 168 -6.03 -6.54 22.09
N ASN A 169 -6.58 -7.37 21.20
CA ASN A 169 -6.92 -8.77 21.44
C ASN A 169 -5.75 -9.74 21.17
N ASN A 170 -4.50 -9.22 21.13
CA ASN A 170 -3.27 -9.97 20.93
C ASN A 170 -3.20 -10.75 19.60
N GLN A 171 -3.96 -10.35 18.59
CA GLN A 171 -3.85 -10.91 17.24
C GLN A 171 -2.55 -10.45 16.57
N ARG A 172 -1.84 -11.36 15.93
CA ARG A 172 -0.62 -11.11 15.17
C ARG A 172 -1.00 -10.86 13.71
N ILE A 173 -0.71 -9.66 13.21
CA ILE A 173 -1.25 -9.17 11.94
C ILE A 173 -0.14 -8.89 10.94
N ILE A 174 -0.39 -9.27 9.70
CA ILE A 174 0.36 -8.81 8.52
C ILE A 174 -0.54 -7.98 7.61
N ILE A 175 -0.05 -6.82 7.16
CA ILE A 175 -0.69 -5.98 6.16
C ILE A 175 0.16 -5.96 4.90
N VAL A 176 -0.40 -6.41 3.77
CA VAL A 176 0.23 -6.31 2.45
C VAL A 176 -0.53 -5.28 1.63
N ALA A 177 0.10 -4.14 1.35
CA ALA A 177 -0.57 -3.03 0.70
C ALA A 177 0.33 -2.31 -0.32
N SER A 178 -0.15 -1.21 -0.85
CA SER A 178 0.57 -0.38 -1.81
C SER A 178 1.38 0.73 -1.12
N GLY A 179 2.32 1.31 -1.86
CA GLY A 179 3.26 2.29 -1.29
C GLY A 179 2.60 3.46 -0.59
N ASN A 180 1.62 4.13 -1.20
CA ASN A 180 1.01 5.30 -0.58
C ASN A 180 0.05 4.93 0.58
N SER A 181 -0.59 3.77 0.56
CA SER A 181 -1.39 3.30 1.70
C SER A 181 -0.51 3.05 2.92
N LEU A 182 0.65 2.40 2.73
CA LEU A 182 1.61 2.18 3.82
C LEU A 182 2.25 3.50 4.27
N ARG A 183 2.56 4.43 3.35
CA ARG A 183 3.05 5.77 3.73
C ARG A 183 2.02 6.52 4.58
N ALA A 184 0.74 6.43 4.23
CA ALA A 184 -0.33 7.05 5.02
C ALA A 184 -0.41 6.44 6.44
N LEU A 185 -0.29 5.12 6.56
CA LEU A 185 -0.29 4.43 7.84
C LEU A 185 0.96 4.78 8.68
N ILE A 186 2.15 4.75 8.08
CA ILE A 186 3.41 5.10 8.75
C ILE A 186 3.38 6.56 9.20
N LYS A 187 2.88 7.48 8.35
CA LYS A 187 2.71 8.88 8.75
C LYS A 187 1.86 9.02 10.01
N TYR A 188 0.79 8.25 10.13
CA TYR A 188 -0.07 8.26 11.31
C TYR A 188 0.64 7.67 12.53
N LEU A 189 1.26 6.49 12.40
CA LEU A 189 1.94 5.80 13.49
C LEU A 189 3.11 6.61 14.05
N ASP A 190 3.98 7.11 13.18
CA ASP A 190 5.19 7.84 13.54
C ASP A 190 4.95 9.35 13.73
N GLN A 191 3.69 9.81 13.62
CA GLN A 191 3.29 11.22 13.75
C GLN A 191 4.09 12.17 12.83
N MET A 192 4.47 11.69 11.64
CA MET A 192 5.29 12.45 10.71
C MET A 192 4.58 13.71 10.20
N THR A 193 5.33 14.78 10.03
CA THR A 193 4.84 16.01 9.41
C THR A 193 4.61 15.82 7.89
N PRO A 194 3.85 16.72 7.23
CA PRO A 194 3.71 16.73 5.78
C PRO A 194 5.05 16.84 5.03
N LYS A 195 6.07 17.44 5.62
CA LYS A 195 7.40 17.59 5.04
C LYS A 195 8.20 16.29 5.13
N GLU A 196 8.19 15.63 6.29
CA GLU A 196 8.94 14.38 6.50
C GLU A 196 8.41 13.23 5.63
N ILE A 197 7.09 13.15 5.44
CA ILE A 197 6.50 12.06 4.65
C ILE A 197 6.90 12.12 3.17
N ILE A 198 7.33 13.27 2.64
CA ILE A 198 7.77 13.41 1.25
C ILE A 198 8.98 12.50 0.98
N GLU A 199 9.90 12.42 1.92
CA GLU A 199 11.16 11.67 1.80
C GLU A 199 11.00 10.17 2.08
N LEU A 200 9.88 9.75 2.69
CA LEU A 200 9.69 8.34 3.01
C LEU A 200 9.50 7.49 1.76
N GLU A 201 10.41 6.53 1.58
CA GLU A 201 10.29 5.48 0.58
C GLU A 201 10.12 4.12 1.25
N ILE A 202 9.23 3.30 0.69
CA ILE A 202 8.99 1.94 1.15
C ILE A 202 9.39 1.01 0.00
N PRO A 203 10.45 0.21 0.15
CA PRO A 203 10.89 -0.72 -0.88
C PRO A 203 9.86 -1.82 -1.11
N THR A 204 9.77 -2.32 -2.35
CA THR A 204 8.91 -3.46 -2.69
C THR A 204 9.44 -4.76 -2.07
N GLY A 205 8.55 -5.61 -1.57
CA GLY A 205 8.89 -6.94 -1.11
C GLY A 205 9.77 -7.02 0.14
N GLN A 206 9.96 -5.92 0.86
CA GLN A 206 10.73 -5.92 2.12
C GLN A 206 9.81 -5.79 3.33
N PRO A 207 9.76 -6.80 4.22
CA PRO A 207 8.94 -6.72 5.42
C PRO A 207 9.43 -5.66 6.39
N LEU A 208 8.56 -4.75 6.78
CA LEU A 208 8.78 -3.73 7.81
C LEU A 208 8.06 -4.15 9.09
N ILE A 209 8.80 -4.33 10.16
CA ILE A 209 8.28 -4.75 11.46
C ILE A 209 8.06 -3.51 12.32
N TYR A 210 6.87 -3.34 12.85
CA TYR A 210 6.58 -2.38 13.94
C TYR A 210 6.43 -3.14 15.25
N GLU A 211 7.15 -2.71 16.28
CA GLU A 211 6.93 -3.08 17.67
C GLU A 211 6.21 -1.92 18.36
N LEU A 212 5.05 -2.22 18.93
CA LEU A 212 4.15 -1.25 19.54
C LEU A 212 4.01 -1.56 21.05
N ASP A 213 3.84 -0.52 21.85
CA ASP A 213 3.50 -0.67 23.27
C ASP A 213 2.04 -1.07 23.48
N ASP A 214 1.60 -1.11 24.73
CA ASP A 214 0.23 -1.49 25.09
C ASP A 214 -0.81 -0.40 24.74
N GLN A 215 -0.38 0.83 24.46
CA GLN A 215 -1.17 1.92 23.92
C GLN A 215 -1.14 1.96 22.38
N LEU A 216 -0.48 0.98 21.74
CA LEU A 216 -0.25 0.87 20.30
C LEU A 216 0.60 2.02 19.73
N GLN A 217 1.45 2.65 20.58
CA GLN A 217 2.42 3.62 20.09
C GLN A 217 3.69 2.91 19.63
N PRO A 218 4.31 3.35 18.52
CA PRO A 218 5.55 2.77 18.02
C PRO A 218 6.69 2.90 19.03
N ILE A 219 7.32 1.77 19.37
CA ILE A 219 8.57 1.72 20.15
C ILE A 219 9.76 1.76 19.19
N LYS A 220 9.69 0.98 18.13
CA LYS A 220 10.67 0.95 17.04
C LYS A 220 10.09 0.27 15.81
N HIS A 221 10.72 0.52 14.68
CA HIS A 221 10.49 -0.24 13.46
C HIS A 221 11.80 -0.56 12.73
N TYR A 222 11.81 -1.62 11.94
CA TYR A 222 13.00 -2.07 11.17
C TYR A 222 12.59 -2.98 10.03
N TYR A 223 13.41 -3.01 8.98
CA TYR A 223 13.28 -3.97 7.88
C TYR A 223 14.01 -5.28 8.20
N LEU A 224 13.47 -6.42 7.67
CA LEU A 224 14.15 -7.73 7.69
C LEU A 224 15.08 -7.90 6.49
#